data_b6512355dc8fe0ae7bb115ece39daf75
#
_entry.id   b6512355dc8fe0ae7bb115ece39daf75
#
_cell.length_a   1.000
_cell.length_b   1.000
_cell.length_c   1.000
_cell.angle_alpha   90.00
_cell.angle_beta   90.00
_cell.angle_gamma   90.00
#
_symmetry.space_group_name_H-M   'P 1'
#
loop_
_entity.id
_entity.type
_entity.pdbx_description
1 polymer ?
#
loop_
_entity_poly.entity_id
_entity_poly.type
_entity_poly.pdbx_seq_one_letter_code
_entity_poly.pdbx_strand_id
1 'polypeptide(L)'
;MAGARTAVALREEGWPGAVTLLGAEAHQPYDRPPLSKALLQAAPHGGNPGAAGAAGDGAAAAAGPAGATGLGIDFAALDVELLLGHSANALRAADRLVVAGDTALPYDHLVIATGADAVGLPGSETTPGVHVLRTLDDAERLRPVLAAGRPVVIVGAGWIGAELTTAAREAGCPVTVVEATARPLSGALPAEVTAPMAGWYEEAGARLLTGTRVAAVEPGGVLLGDGSRLRADAVVVGIGARPATGWLGGSGVELCADGSVRADERLRTSLPDVYAVGDCASFPSARYGERLLIHHWDNAFRGPATVAAHIARCAEETPVYDPVPYFWSEQFGRFLQYAGHHSGGERLVWRGDPAGVSWSVCWLRDGVLTALLAVGRPRDLAQGRRLIERAARLDPERAADPSVPLKSAAV
;
A
#
# COMPACT_ATOMS: atom_id res chain seq x y z
N MET A 1 10.86 -2.46 0.01
CA MET A 1 10.60 -2.47 -1.46
C MET A 1 11.34 -1.32 -2.16
N ALA A 2 10.96 -0.04 -1.97
CA ALA A 2 11.51 1.09 -2.75
C ALA A 2 13.04 1.19 -2.68
N GLY A 3 13.66 1.15 -1.49
CA GLY A 3 15.11 1.17 -1.37
C GLY A 3 15.81 0.00 -2.06
N ALA A 4 15.29 -1.23 -1.91
CA ALA A 4 15.82 -2.42 -2.57
C ALA A 4 15.74 -2.30 -4.10
N ARG A 5 14.61 -1.82 -4.63
CA ARG A 5 14.45 -1.58 -6.07
C ARG A 5 15.35 -0.46 -6.58
N THR A 6 15.63 0.56 -5.73
CA THR A 6 16.62 1.59 -6.10
C THR A 6 18.00 1.01 -6.26
N ALA A 7 18.44 0.16 -5.33
CA ALA A 7 19.74 -0.51 -5.42
C ALA A 7 19.86 -1.38 -6.68
N VAL A 8 18.83 -2.16 -6.99
CA VAL A 8 18.76 -2.95 -8.24
C VAL A 8 18.83 -2.04 -9.47
N ALA A 9 17.98 -1.01 -9.52
CA ALA A 9 17.90 -0.11 -10.67
C ALA A 9 19.21 0.67 -10.91
N LEU A 10 19.93 1.05 -9.85
CA LEU A 10 21.27 1.66 -9.98
C LEU A 10 22.25 0.72 -10.69
N ARG A 11 22.24 -0.56 -10.35
CA ARG A 11 23.11 -1.55 -11.03
C ARG A 11 22.67 -1.83 -12.47
N GLU A 12 21.35 -1.88 -12.72
CA GLU A 12 20.78 -1.99 -14.06
C GLU A 12 21.17 -0.79 -14.96
N GLU A 13 21.26 0.41 -14.38
CA GLU A 13 21.73 1.63 -15.05
C GLU A 13 23.26 1.75 -15.14
N GLY A 14 24.01 0.78 -14.61
CA GLY A 14 25.47 0.72 -14.68
C GLY A 14 26.20 1.63 -13.68
N TRP A 15 25.54 2.06 -12.58
CA TRP A 15 26.18 2.84 -11.53
C TRP A 15 27.35 2.07 -10.91
N PRO A 16 28.61 2.59 -10.97
CA PRO A 16 29.79 1.88 -10.49
C PRO A 16 30.12 2.13 -9.02
N GLY A 17 29.49 3.14 -8.39
CA GLY A 17 29.78 3.56 -7.02
C GLY A 17 29.26 2.58 -5.97
N ALA A 18 29.73 2.71 -4.75
CA ALA A 18 29.23 1.94 -3.62
C ALA A 18 27.71 2.22 -3.41
N VAL A 19 26.98 1.18 -2.99
CA VAL A 19 25.57 1.28 -2.66
C VAL A 19 25.35 0.65 -1.29
N THR A 20 24.93 1.45 -0.32
CA THR A 20 24.57 1.00 1.03
C THR A 20 23.06 1.13 1.22
N LEU A 21 22.40 0.05 1.61
CA LEU A 21 20.97 0.00 1.94
C LEU A 21 20.80 -0.09 3.45
N LEU A 22 20.33 1.02 4.05
CA LEU A 22 20.05 1.13 5.47
C LEU A 22 18.59 0.76 5.74
N GLY A 23 18.33 -0.12 6.70
CA GLY A 23 16.98 -0.55 7.09
C GLY A 23 16.80 -0.72 8.58
N ALA A 24 15.69 -0.18 9.13
CA ALA A 24 15.35 -0.26 10.54
C ALA A 24 15.03 -1.69 11.01
N GLU A 25 14.50 -2.52 10.14
CA GLU A 25 14.18 -3.93 10.44
C GLU A 25 15.43 -4.80 10.34
N ALA A 26 15.51 -5.84 11.17
CA ALA A 26 16.61 -6.82 11.13
C ALA A 26 16.50 -7.80 9.94
N HIS A 27 15.39 -7.75 9.23
CA HIS A 27 15.12 -8.59 8.07
C HIS A 27 15.67 -7.97 6.78
N GLN A 28 16.14 -8.82 5.86
CA GLN A 28 16.39 -8.37 4.49
C GLN A 28 15.12 -7.75 3.89
N PRO A 29 15.25 -6.81 2.93
CA PRO A 29 14.09 -6.24 2.25
C PRO A 29 13.16 -7.31 1.70
N TYR A 30 11.87 -7.15 1.97
CA TYR A 30 10.83 -8.12 1.64
C TYR A 30 9.57 -7.43 1.10
N ASP A 31 8.66 -8.25 0.57
CA ASP A 31 7.37 -7.83 0.01
C ASP A 31 6.31 -7.74 1.11
N ARG A 32 5.67 -6.57 1.28
CA ARG A 32 4.70 -6.32 2.35
C ARG A 32 3.27 -6.80 2.05
N PRO A 33 2.76 -6.81 0.80
CA PRO A 33 1.39 -7.24 0.54
C PRO A 33 1.02 -8.63 1.10
N PRO A 34 1.92 -9.63 1.16
CA PRO A 34 1.61 -10.92 1.77
C PRO A 34 1.34 -10.87 3.28
N LEU A 35 1.76 -9.79 3.98
CA LEU A 35 1.64 -9.67 5.44
C LEU A 35 0.18 -9.72 5.93
N SER A 36 -0.77 -9.15 5.17
CA SER A 36 -2.20 -9.16 5.48
C SER A 36 -2.98 -10.31 4.81
N LYS A 37 -2.29 -11.17 4.06
CA LYS A 37 -2.86 -12.25 3.24
C LYS A 37 -2.24 -13.60 3.59
N ALA A 38 -1.45 -14.14 2.67
CA ALA A 38 -0.89 -15.48 2.74
C ALA A 38 -0.08 -15.77 4.02
N LEU A 39 0.58 -14.77 4.59
CA LEU A 39 1.37 -14.95 5.81
C LEU A 39 0.50 -15.17 7.07
N LEU A 40 -0.72 -14.61 7.09
CA LEU A 40 -1.67 -14.78 8.21
C LEU A 40 -2.57 -16.00 8.04
N GLN A 41 -2.69 -16.52 6.82
CA GLN A 41 -3.46 -17.74 6.57
C GLN A 41 -2.76 -18.95 7.19
N ALA A 42 -3.51 -19.83 7.84
CA ALA A 42 -2.99 -21.12 8.28
C ALA A 42 -2.50 -21.89 7.04
N ALA A 43 -1.40 -22.65 7.17
CA ALA A 43 -0.93 -23.52 6.09
C ALA A 43 -2.13 -24.33 5.58
N PRO A 44 -2.40 -24.40 4.25
CA PRO A 44 -3.58 -25.06 3.73
C PRO A 44 -3.59 -26.51 4.16
N HIS A 45 -4.60 -26.91 4.92
CA HIS A 45 -4.91 -28.30 5.18
C HIS A 45 -5.35 -28.90 3.83
N GLY A 46 -4.38 -29.46 3.06
CA GLY A 46 -4.63 -30.32 1.91
C GLY A 46 -5.64 -29.77 0.89
N GLY A 47 -5.39 -28.64 0.24
CA GLY A 47 -6.26 -28.05 -0.80
C GLY A 47 -5.45 -27.61 -2.02
N ASN A 48 -5.88 -28.07 -3.17
CA ASN A 48 -5.43 -27.93 -4.55
C ASN A 48 -4.75 -26.59 -4.91
N PRO A 49 -3.53 -26.57 -5.54
CA PRO A 49 -2.83 -25.35 -5.96
C PRO A 49 -3.37 -24.82 -7.31
N GLY A 50 -4.62 -24.36 -7.32
CA GLY A 50 -5.32 -24.01 -8.56
C GLY A 50 -5.82 -22.58 -8.68
N ALA A 51 -5.34 -21.60 -7.91
CA ALA A 51 -5.81 -20.21 -8.02
C ALA A 51 -4.69 -19.15 -7.87
N ALA A 52 -3.52 -19.40 -8.46
CA ALA A 52 -2.54 -18.35 -8.68
C ALA A 52 -2.72 -17.81 -10.10
N GLY A 53 -3.64 -16.86 -10.26
CA GLY A 53 -3.94 -16.17 -11.51
C GLY A 53 -3.23 -14.84 -11.62
N ALA A 54 -2.22 -14.78 -12.50
CA ALA A 54 -1.75 -13.61 -13.25
C ALA A 54 -1.29 -12.37 -12.45
N ALA A 55 -0.20 -12.53 -11.70
CA ALA A 55 0.78 -11.47 -11.53
C ALA A 55 1.87 -11.70 -12.58
N GLY A 56 2.25 -10.66 -13.32
CA GLY A 56 3.20 -10.73 -14.42
C GLY A 56 4.54 -11.34 -14.02
N ASP A 57 5.18 -11.97 -15.00
CA ASP A 57 6.40 -12.75 -15.00
C ASP A 57 7.45 -12.38 -13.93
N GLY A 58 7.59 -13.23 -12.92
CA GLY A 58 8.63 -13.21 -11.90
C GLY A 58 8.52 -14.48 -11.06
N ALA A 59 9.37 -15.45 -11.28
CA ALA A 59 9.36 -16.79 -10.73
C ALA A 59 9.10 -16.85 -9.21
N ALA A 60 8.01 -17.48 -8.81
CA ALA A 60 7.75 -17.87 -7.42
C ALA A 60 8.47 -19.19 -7.14
N ALA A 61 9.58 -19.11 -6.41
CA ALA A 61 10.19 -20.27 -5.80
C ALA A 61 9.46 -20.62 -4.49
N ALA A 62 9.02 -21.86 -4.35
CA ALA A 62 8.41 -22.40 -3.16
C ALA A 62 9.41 -22.46 -2.00
N ALA A 63 9.27 -21.57 -1.01
CA ALA A 63 10.00 -21.61 0.24
C ALA A 63 9.00 -21.33 1.39
N GLY A 64 9.32 -21.83 2.62
CA GLY A 64 8.49 -21.66 3.81
C GLY A 64 8.10 -20.21 4.14
N PRO A 65 7.46 -19.92 5.29
CA PRO A 65 6.81 -18.63 5.57
C PRO A 65 7.67 -17.39 5.28
N ALA A 66 8.98 -17.46 5.51
CA ALA A 66 9.95 -16.43 5.15
C ALA A 66 10.17 -16.32 3.63
N GLY A 67 9.96 -17.40 2.87
CA GLY A 67 10.08 -17.41 1.43
C GLY A 67 8.90 -16.79 0.69
N ALA A 68 7.73 -16.70 1.33
CA ALA A 68 6.53 -16.10 0.72
C ALA A 68 6.64 -14.57 0.56
N THR A 69 7.57 -13.92 1.26
CA THR A 69 7.78 -12.47 1.23
C THR A 69 9.10 -12.04 0.59
N GLY A 70 10.00 -12.96 0.29
CA GLY A 70 11.32 -12.66 -0.28
C GLY A 70 11.24 -11.94 -1.64
N LEU A 71 12.07 -10.92 -1.86
CA LEU A 71 12.14 -10.21 -3.14
C LEU A 71 12.93 -10.96 -4.22
N GLY A 72 13.60 -12.06 -3.88
CA GLY A 72 14.46 -12.79 -4.82
C GLY A 72 15.70 -12.00 -5.28
N ILE A 73 16.14 -11.00 -4.52
CA ILE A 73 17.29 -10.16 -4.85
C ILE A 73 18.52 -10.69 -4.12
N ASP A 74 19.57 -11.00 -4.87
CA ASP A 74 20.90 -11.30 -4.32
C ASP A 74 21.70 -9.99 -4.19
N PHE A 75 21.63 -9.36 -3.02
CA PHE A 75 22.30 -8.09 -2.74
C PHE A 75 23.83 -8.23 -2.77
N ALA A 76 24.37 -9.40 -2.42
CA ALA A 76 25.80 -9.64 -2.46
C ALA A 76 26.31 -9.71 -3.91
N ALA A 77 25.58 -10.39 -4.79
CA ALA A 77 25.91 -10.42 -6.22
C ALA A 77 25.80 -9.04 -6.89
N LEU A 78 24.96 -8.15 -6.32
CA LEU A 78 24.82 -6.76 -6.78
C LEU A 78 25.84 -5.81 -6.12
N ASP A 79 26.75 -6.30 -5.28
CA ASP A 79 27.68 -5.46 -4.51
C ASP A 79 26.94 -4.33 -3.75
N VAL A 80 25.89 -4.71 -3.02
CA VAL A 80 25.08 -3.81 -2.19
C VAL A 80 25.30 -4.15 -0.72
N GLU A 81 25.81 -3.19 0.04
CA GLU A 81 25.95 -3.33 1.49
C GLU A 81 24.61 -3.19 2.18
N LEU A 82 24.26 -4.16 3.05
CA LEU A 82 23.06 -4.13 3.86
C LEU A 82 23.38 -3.78 5.31
N LEU A 83 22.87 -2.63 5.79
CA LEU A 83 22.91 -2.24 7.20
C LEU A 83 21.50 -2.42 7.80
N LEU A 84 21.22 -3.64 8.26
CA LEU A 84 19.93 -4.02 8.82
C LEU A 84 19.87 -3.76 10.34
N GLY A 85 18.68 -3.50 10.87
CA GLY A 85 18.49 -3.18 12.28
C GLY A 85 18.95 -1.76 12.65
N HIS A 86 19.19 -0.89 11.66
CA HIS A 86 19.67 0.47 11.86
C HIS A 86 18.66 1.48 11.33
N SER A 87 18.06 2.25 12.25
CA SER A 87 17.12 3.33 11.89
C SER A 87 17.88 4.63 11.61
N ALA A 88 17.56 5.29 10.51
CA ALA A 88 17.97 6.68 10.30
C ALA A 88 17.30 7.57 11.35
N ASN A 89 18.12 8.37 12.07
CA ASN A 89 17.65 9.23 13.15
C ASN A 89 17.73 10.71 12.81
N ALA A 90 18.67 11.10 11.93
CA ALA A 90 18.83 12.47 11.46
C ALA A 90 19.51 12.52 10.09
N LEU A 91 19.22 13.56 9.33
CA LEU A 91 19.95 13.95 8.13
C LEU A 91 20.70 15.26 8.39
N ARG A 92 22.02 15.24 8.36
CA ARG A 92 22.90 16.40 8.41
C ARG A 92 23.28 16.79 6.98
N ALA A 93 22.39 17.50 6.31
CA ALA A 93 22.53 17.79 4.88
C ALA A 93 23.78 18.61 4.55
N ALA A 94 24.16 19.58 5.40
CA ALA A 94 25.37 20.40 5.21
C ALA A 94 26.66 19.56 5.23
N ASP A 95 26.69 18.51 6.05
CA ASP A 95 27.83 17.59 6.17
C ASP A 95 27.71 16.39 5.23
N ARG A 96 26.60 16.24 4.50
CA ARG A 96 26.24 15.08 3.66
C ARG A 96 26.31 13.77 4.45
N LEU A 97 25.71 13.73 5.64
CA LEU A 97 25.70 12.58 6.54
C LEU A 97 24.30 12.16 6.91
N VAL A 98 24.04 10.84 6.85
CA VAL A 98 22.89 10.20 7.50
C VAL A 98 23.35 9.62 8.83
N VAL A 99 22.66 9.98 9.92
CA VAL A 99 22.94 9.47 11.27
C VAL A 99 22.01 8.29 11.56
N ALA A 100 22.58 7.16 11.97
CA ALA A 100 21.87 5.95 12.37
C ALA A 100 22.45 5.42 13.68
N GLY A 101 21.81 5.74 14.81
CA GLY A 101 22.39 5.49 16.15
C GLY A 101 23.70 6.25 16.33
N ASP A 102 24.77 5.53 16.65
CA ASP A 102 26.12 6.09 16.80
C ASP A 102 26.92 6.14 15.49
N THR A 103 26.33 5.69 14.39
CA THR A 103 26.97 5.66 13.08
C THR A 103 26.58 6.85 12.22
N ALA A 104 27.56 7.51 11.60
CA ALA A 104 27.37 8.56 10.61
C ALA A 104 27.82 8.05 9.24
N LEU A 105 26.90 8.00 8.30
CA LEU A 105 27.12 7.47 6.95
C LEU A 105 27.22 8.63 5.96
N PRO A 106 28.38 8.84 5.31
CA PRO A 106 28.52 9.86 4.27
C PRO A 106 27.80 9.39 2.99
N TYR A 107 27.32 10.37 2.20
CA TYR A 107 26.70 10.08 0.91
C TYR A 107 27.09 11.12 -0.16
N ASP A 108 27.21 10.66 -1.39
CA ASP A 108 27.21 11.50 -2.59
C ASP A 108 25.78 11.70 -3.10
N HIS A 109 24.98 10.65 -3.07
CA HIS A 109 23.56 10.65 -3.38
C HIS A 109 22.77 9.95 -2.27
N LEU A 110 21.67 10.55 -1.85
CA LEU A 110 20.77 9.97 -0.83
C LEU A 110 19.38 9.70 -1.43
N VAL A 111 18.88 8.48 -1.24
CA VAL A 111 17.49 8.15 -1.61
C VAL A 111 16.70 7.85 -0.34
N ILE A 112 15.76 8.72 -0.01
CA ILE A 112 14.83 8.55 1.10
C ILE A 112 13.76 7.55 0.65
N ALA A 113 13.78 6.35 1.26
CA ALA A 113 12.89 5.24 0.96
C ALA A 113 12.27 4.65 2.24
N THR A 114 12.07 5.49 3.25
CA THR A 114 11.64 5.08 4.59
C THR A 114 10.19 4.62 4.66
N GLY A 115 9.41 4.87 3.61
CA GLY A 115 8.04 4.39 3.53
C GLY A 115 7.09 5.12 4.47
N ALA A 116 6.21 4.37 5.13
CA ALA A 116 5.20 4.89 6.04
C ALA A 116 5.06 4.00 7.27
N ASP A 117 4.68 4.61 8.38
CA ASP A 117 4.36 3.94 9.64
C ASP A 117 2.85 3.71 9.75
N ALA A 118 2.44 2.62 10.40
CA ALA A 118 1.04 2.43 10.76
C ALA A 118 0.60 3.46 11.79
N VAL A 119 -0.61 3.97 11.64
CA VAL A 119 -1.23 4.85 12.65
C VAL A 119 -1.84 4.00 13.75
N GLY A 120 -1.35 4.16 14.98
CA GLY A 120 -1.90 3.55 16.18
C GLY A 120 -2.96 4.44 16.84
N LEU A 121 -3.71 3.86 17.78
CA LEU A 121 -4.52 4.60 18.73
C LEU A 121 -3.67 5.00 19.95
N PRO A 122 -3.99 6.09 20.65
CA PRO A 122 -3.28 6.43 21.89
C PRO A 122 -3.27 5.25 22.87
N GLY A 123 -2.09 4.89 23.37
CA GLY A 123 -1.89 3.77 24.29
C GLY A 123 -1.84 2.38 23.63
N SER A 124 -2.08 2.25 22.32
CA SER A 124 -2.07 0.95 21.63
C SER A 124 -0.69 0.27 21.64
N GLU A 125 0.39 1.06 21.67
CA GLU A 125 1.76 0.54 21.66
C GLU A 125 2.15 -0.22 22.93
N THR A 126 1.51 0.09 24.05
CA THR A 126 1.83 -0.49 25.38
C THR A 126 0.73 -1.40 25.93
N THR A 127 -0.45 -1.43 25.30
CA THR A 127 -1.57 -2.23 25.79
C THR A 127 -1.42 -3.69 25.33
N PRO A 128 -1.35 -4.66 26.23
CA PRO A 128 -1.28 -6.08 25.88
C PRO A 128 -2.47 -6.53 25.01
N GLY A 129 -2.19 -7.34 24.00
CA GLY A 129 -3.21 -7.84 23.06
C GLY A 129 -3.65 -6.83 21.99
N VAL A 130 -3.02 -5.66 21.93
CA VAL A 130 -3.23 -4.69 20.84
C VAL A 130 -2.10 -4.81 19.81
N HIS A 131 -2.48 -4.84 18.55
CA HIS A 131 -1.58 -5.07 17.42
C HIS A 131 -1.81 -4.01 16.33
N VAL A 132 -0.75 -3.72 15.60
CA VAL A 132 -0.79 -3.08 14.28
C VAL A 132 -0.25 -4.07 13.25
N LEU A 133 -0.42 -3.81 11.96
CA LEU A 133 0.19 -4.62 10.91
C LEU A 133 0.92 -3.72 9.91
N ARG A 134 2.24 -3.72 10.00
CA ARG A 134 3.10 -3.01 9.05
C ARG A 134 4.38 -3.78 8.73
N THR A 135 4.96 -4.48 9.70
CA THR A 135 6.22 -5.19 9.59
C THR A 135 6.03 -6.71 9.58
N LEU A 136 7.08 -7.43 9.19
CA LEU A 136 7.11 -8.89 9.26
C LEU A 136 6.91 -9.37 10.71
N ASP A 137 7.58 -8.71 11.66
CA ASP A 137 7.44 -9.03 13.09
C ASP A 137 5.99 -8.82 13.59
N ASP A 138 5.28 -7.80 13.07
CA ASP A 138 3.87 -7.60 13.40
C ASP A 138 3.02 -8.80 12.93
N ALA A 139 3.24 -9.23 11.69
CA ALA A 139 2.53 -10.37 11.13
C ALA A 139 2.86 -11.67 11.87
N GLU A 140 4.12 -11.89 12.24
CA GLU A 140 4.56 -13.06 13.01
C GLU A 140 3.96 -13.07 14.42
N ARG A 141 3.82 -11.91 15.08
CA ARG A 141 3.11 -11.78 16.36
C ARG A 141 1.61 -12.02 16.23
N LEU A 142 0.99 -11.57 15.13
CA LEU A 142 -0.45 -11.68 14.92
C LEU A 142 -0.87 -13.10 14.50
N ARG A 143 -0.05 -13.82 13.74
CA ARG A 143 -0.38 -15.15 13.21
C ARG A 143 -0.83 -16.16 14.28
N PRO A 144 -0.11 -16.38 15.40
CA PRO A 144 -0.56 -17.32 16.46
C PRO A 144 -1.85 -16.84 17.15
N VAL A 145 -2.08 -15.54 17.22
CA VAL A 145 -3.30 -14.96 17.80
C VAL A 145 -4.52 -15.33 16.95
N LEU A 146 -4.43 -15.19 15.62
CA LEU A 146 -5.49 -15.59 14.71
C LEU A 146 -5.66 -17.12 14.68
N ALA A 147 -4.57 -17.87 14.68
CA ALA A 147 -4.61 -19.34 14.71
C ALA A 147 -5.31 -19.90 15.96
N ALA A 148 -5.37 -19.14 17.05
CA ALA A 148 -6.10 -19.54 18.26
C ALA A 148 -7.63 -19.50 18.09
N GLY A 149 -8.16 -18.90 17.01
CA GLY A 149 -9.59 -18.85 16.70
C GLY A 149 -10.43 -18.03 17.69
N ARG A 150 -9.78 -17.11 18.44
CA ARG A 150 -10.44 -16.36 19.52
C ARG A 150 -11.06 -15.04 19.01
N PRO A 151 -11.96 -14.40 19.78
CA PRO A 151 -12.57 -13.12 19.38
C PRO A 151 -11.53 -12.04 19.08
N VAL A 152 -11.68 -11.39 17.92
CA VAL A 152 -10.84 -10.28 17.45
C VAL A 152 -11.69 -9.04 17.20
N VAL A 153 -11.25 -7.89 17.67
CA VAL A 153 -11.75 -6.58 17.26
C VAL A 153 -10.76 -5.96 16.28
N ILE A 154 -11.26 -5.56 15.10
CA ILE A 154 -10.49 -4.83 14.11
C ILE A 154 -10.97 -3.38 14.11
N VAL A 155 -10.08 -2.42 14.32
CA VAL A 155 -10.38 -0.99 14.30
C VAL A 155 -9.96 -0.41 12.96
N GLY A 156 -10.95 0.06 12.21
CA GLY A 156 -10.81 0.55 10.84
C GLY A 156 -11.28 -0.46 9.80
N ALA A 157 -12.16 -0.02 8.90
CA ALA A 157 -12.68 -0.78 7.77
C ALA A 157 -12.07 -0.28 6.42
N GLY A 158 -10.78 0.10 6.43
CA GLY A 158 -9.98 0.38 5.24
C GLY A 158 -9.53 -0.91 4.54
N TRP A 159 -8.64 -0.78 3.53
CA TRP A 159 -8.12 -1.93 2.77
C TRP A 159 -7.52 -3.01 3.66
N ILE A 160 -6.62 -2.64 4.56
CA ILE A 160 -5.95 -3.57 5.48
C ILE A 160 -6.94 -4.17 6.47
N GLY A 161 -7.89 -3.36 7.00
CA GLY A 161 -8.93 -3.86 7.90
C GLY A 161 -9.82 -4.93 7.25
N ALA A 162 -10.17 -4.76 5.97
CA ALA A 162 -10.96 -5.74 5.22
C ALA A 162 -10.15 -7.05 4.96
N GLU A 163 -8.87 -6.94 4.59
CA GLU A 163 -7.98 -8.10 4.42
C GLU A 163 -7.75 -8.84 5.72
N LEU A 164 -7.51 -8.11 6.82
CA LEU A 164 -7.40 -8.70 8.17
C LEU A 164 -8.68 -9.38 8.61
N THR A 165 -9.86 -8.78 8.31
CA THR A 165 -11.15 -9.39 8.59
C THR A 165 -11.28 -10.71 7.84
N THR A 166 -10.88 -10.75 6.57
CA THR A 166 -10.88 -11.97 5.76
C THR A 166 -9.99 -13.04 6.40
N ALA A 167 -8.72 -12.72 6.67
CA ALA A 167 -7.77 -13.67 7.25
C ALA A 167 -8.23 -14.19 8.63
N ALA A 168 -8.75 -13.31 9.49
CA ALA A 168 -9.25 -13.71 10.80
C ALA A 168 -10.50 -14.59 10.71
N ARG A 169 -11.41 -14.32 9.78
CA ARG A 169 -12.59 -15.16 9.54
C ARG A 169 -12.23 -16.53 8.97
N GLU A 170 -11.28 -16.58 8.04
CA GLU A 170 -10.74 -17.84 7.50
C GLU A 170 -10.04 -18.67 8.59
N ALA A 171 -9.40 -18.01 9.55
CA ALA A 171 -8.82 -18.66 10.75
C ALA A 171 -9.88 -19.09 11.80
N GLY A 172 -11.18 -18.82 11.56
CA GLY A 172 -12.27 -19.20 12.44
C GLY A 172 -12.54 -18.21 13.60
N CYS A 173 -11.88 -17.06 13.63
CA CYS A 173 -12.09 -16.06 14.68
C CYS A 173 -13.50 -15.43 14.59
N PRO A 174 -14.22 -15.24 15.69
CA PRO A 174 -15.32 -14.26 15.76
C PRO A 174 -14.75 -12.85 15.57
N VAL A 175 -15.20 -12.11 14.56
CA VAL A 175 -14.65 -10.78 14.22
C VAL A 175 -15.72 -9.71 14.38
N THR A 176 -15.36 -8.62 15.08
CA THR A 176 -16.10 -7.36 15.08
C THR A 176 -15.19 -6.27 14.50
N VAL A 177 -15.65 -5.60 13.46
CA VAL A 177 -14.95 -4.46 12.86
C VAL A 177 -15.63 -3.17 13.34
N VAL A 178 -14.83 -2.22 13.81
CA VAL A 178 -15.30 -0.91 14.28
C VAL A 178 -14.77 0.16 13.35
N GLU A 179 -15.67 0.88 12.68
CA GLU A 179 -15.36 1.93 11.72
C GLU A 179 -15.96 3.26 12.16
N ALA A 180 -15.13 4.29 12.26
CA ALA A 180 -15.54 5.61 12.73
C ALA A 180 -16.42 6.35 11.71
N THR A 181 -16.26 6.07 10.43
CA THR A 181 -17.04 6.65 9.34
C THR A 181 -18.33 5.86 9.08
N ALA A 182 -19.21 6.42 8.28
CA ALA A 182 -20.53 5.82 8.00
C ALA A 182 -20.46 4.54 7.14
N ARG A 183 -19.32 4.24 6.49
CA ARG A 183 -19.15 3.10 5.57
C ARG A 183 -17.70 2.63 5.54
N PRO A 184 -17.44 1.36 5.19
CA PRO A 184 -16.10 0.91 4.90
C PRO A 184 -15.49 1.69 3.72
N LEU A 185 -14.18 1.81 3.69
CA LEU A 185 -13.40 2.46 2.62
C LEU A 185 -13.77 3.92 2.32
N SER A 186 -14.50 4.62 3.24
CA SER A 186 -14.95 6.01 3.03
C SER A 186 -13.81 7.01 2.79
N GLY A 187 -12.60 6.73 3.26
CA GLY A 187 -11.42 7.55 2.99
C GLY A 187 -10.75 7.27 1.65
N ALA A 188 -11.18 6.23 0.92
CA ALA A 188 -10.53 5.77 -0.30
C ALA A 188 -11.44 5.80 -1.53
N LEU A 189 -12.75 5.62 -1.37
CA LEU A 189 -13.70 5.49 -2.48
C LEU A 189 -15.00 6.27 -2.19
N PRO A 190 -15.72 6.76 -3.23
CA PRO A 190 -17.00 7.42 -3.11
C PRO A 190 -18.08 6.54 -2.46
N ALA A 191 -19.09 7.19 -1.89
CA ALA A 191 -20.19 6.53 -1.17
C ALA A 191 -20.91 5.49 -2.01
N GLU A 192 -21.21 5.83 -3.26
CA GLU A 192 -21.92 4.95 -4.19
C GLU A 192 -21.15 3.65 -4.46
N VAL A 193 -19.81 3.74 -4.47
CA VAL A 193 -18.96 2.59 -4.73
C VAL A 193 -18.79 1.71 -3.49
N THR A 194 -18.75 2.32 -2.30
CA THR A 194 -18.53 1.57 -1.04
C THR A 194 -19.81 1.01 -0.43
N ALA A 195 -20.99 1.54 -0.78
CA ALA A 195 -22.27 1.10 -0.21
C ALA A 195 -22.51 -0.42 -0.38
N PRO A 196 -22.33 -1.03 -1.57
CA PRO A 196 -22.52 -2.46 -1.72
C PRO A 196 -21.47 -3.30 -0.99
N MET A 197 -20.29 -2.74 -0.67
CA MET A 197 -19.21 -3.46 -0.01
C MET A 197 -19.45 -3.72 1.48
N ALA A 198 -20.35 -2.96 2.11
CA ALA A 198 -20.67 -3.14 3.53
C ALA A 198 -21.29 -4.52 3.81
N GLY A 199 -22.09 -5.06 2.90
CA GLY A 199 -22.69 -6.39 3.01
C GLY A 199 -21.67 -7.54 2.99
N TRP A 200 -20.48 -7.34 2.44
CA TRP A 200 -19.44 -8.37 2.36
C TRP A 200 -18.94 -8.83 3.73
N TYR A 201 -18.98 -7.94 4.72
CA TYR A 201 -18.61 -8.27 6.10
C TYR A 201 -19.60 -9.27 6.71
N GLU A 202 -20.92 -9.03 6.55
CA GLU A 202 -21.95 -9.93 7.03
C GLU A 202 -21.93 -11.28 6.29
N GLU A 203 -21.76 -11.27 4.97
CA GLU A 203 -21.59 -12.47 4.15
C GLU A 203 -20.42 -13.34 4.64
N ALA A 204 -19.32 -12.70 5.08
CA ALA A 204 -18.16 -13.38 5.68
C ALA A 204 -18.37 -13.77 7.15
N GLY A 205 -19.54 -13.45 7.75
CA GLY A 205 -19.83 -13.70 9.14
C GLY A 205 -19.09 -12.78 10.11
N ALA A 206 -18.65 -11.61 9.68
CA ALA A 206 -18.08 -10.58 10.54
C ALA A 206 -19.12 -9.51 10.88
N ARG A 207 -19.09 -9.00 12.10
CA ARG A 207 -19.94 -7.89 12.55
C ARG A 207 -19.24 -6.57 12.19
N LEU A 208 -19.88 -5.71 11.39
CA LEU A 208 -19.39 -4.37 11.06
C LEU A 208 -20.21 -3.31 11.85
N LEU A 209 -19.52 -2.46 12.61
CA LEU A 209 -20.05 -1.31 13.34
C LEU A 209 -19.52 -0.04 12.70
N THR A 210 -20.34 0.63 11.88
CA THR A 210 -20.01 1.91 11.25
C THR A 210 -20.50 3.09 12.09
N GLY A 211 -19.98 4.29 11.83
CA GLY A 211 -20.31 5.48 12.62
C GLY A 211 -19.90 5.37 14.09
N THR A 212 -19.01 4.43 14.41
CA THR A 212 -18.68 4.07 15.78
C THR A 212 -17.18 4.35 16.03
N ARG A 213 -16.89 5.22 16.99
CA ARG A 213 -15.52 5.56 17.36
C ARG A 213 -15.04 4.69 18.52
N VAL A 214 -13.79 4.26 18.45
CA VAL A 214 -13.07 3.70 19.60
C VAL A 214 -12.55 4.89 20.43
N ALA A 215 -12.93 4.94 21.69
CA ALA A 215 -12.48 5.97 22.63
C ALA A 215 -11.13 5.57 23.28
N ALA A 216 -10.95 4.29 23.58
CA ALA A 216 -9.71 3.77 24.13
C ALA A 216 -9.53 2.27 23.80
N VAL A 217 -8.27 1.85 23.72
CA VAL A 217 -7.90 0.44 23.76
C VAL A 217 -7.64 0.04 25.21
N GLU A 218 -8.10 -1.15 25.61
CA GLU A 218 -7.98 -1.66 26.97
C GLU A 218 -7.47 -3.11 26.91
N PRO A 219 -6.82 -3.62 27.95
CA PRO A 219 -6.54 -5.05 28.04
C PRO A 219 -7.83 -5.86 27.91
N GLY A 220 -7.90 -6.74 26.89
CA GLY A 220 -9.08 -7.58 26.63
C GLY A 220 -10.18 -6.88 25.83
N GLY A 221 -9.91 -5.77 25.10
CA GLY A 221 -10.88 -5.19 24.17
C GLY A 221 -10.75 -3.70 23.92
N VAL A 222 -11.89 -3.06 23.62
CA VAL A 222 -11.98 -1.62 23.35
C VAL A 222 -13.16 -0.99 24.07
N LEU A 223 -13.00 0.27 24.48
CA LEU A 223 -14.07 1.16 24.92
C LEU A 223 -14.55 1.97 23.71
N LEU A 224 -15.84 1.95 23.44
CA LEU A 224 -16.46 2.73 22.36
C LEU A 224 -16.84 4.15 22.83
N GLY A 225 -17.06 5.04 21.89
CA GLY A 225 -17.41 6.43 22.16
C GLY A 225 -18.76 6.63 22.88
N ASP A 226 -19.66 5.67 22.82
CA ASP A 226 -20.93 5.64 23.55
C ASP A 226 -20.82 5.07 24.98
N GLY A 227 -19.61 4.70 25.42
CA GLY A 227 -19.32 4.11 26.72
C GLY A 227 -19.48 2.58 26.77
N SER A 228 -19.95 1.95 25.71
CA SER A 228 -20.01 0.48 25.65
C SER A 228 -18.63 -0.15 25.45
N ARG A 229 -18.49 -1.43 25.82
CA ARG A 229 -17.25 -2.19 25.69
C ARG A 229 -17.42 -3.39 24.78
N LEU A 230 -16.44 -3.58 23.87
CA LEU A 230 -16.30 -4.80 23.11
C LEU A 230 -15.14 -5.62 23.67
N ARG A 231 -15.44 -6.83 24.12
CA ARG A 231 -14.42 -7.78 24.59
C ARG A 231 -13.79 -8.50 23.39
N ALA A 232 -12.47 -8.63 23.43
CA ALA A 232 -11.70 -9.37 22.45
C ALA A 232 -10.39 -9.87 23.06
N ASP A 233 -9.91 -11.01 22.60
CA ASP A 233 -8.59 -11.52 22.97
C ASP A 233 -7.47 -10.79 22.23
N ALA A 234 -7.79 -10.20 21.07
CA ALA A 234 -6.89 -9.31 20.34
C ALA A 234 -7.65 -8.12 19.72
N VAL A 235 -6.98 -6.97 19.69
CA VAL A 235 -7.40 -5.78 18.98
C VAL A 235 -6.37 -5.49 17.89
N VAL A 236 -6.80 -5.39 16.63
CA VAL A 236 -5.90 -5.03 15.52
C VAL A 236 -6.29 -3.64 14.99
N VAL A 237 -5.34 -2.70 15.05
CA VAL A 237 -5.56 -1.31 14.65
C VAL A 237 -5.09 -1.10 13.21
N GLY A 238 -6.02 -0.77 12.32
CA GLY A 238 -5.80 -0.54 10.88
C GLY A 238 -6.45 0.75 10.38
N ILE A 239 -6.11 1.90 11.01
CA ILE A 239 -6.76 3.20 10.77
C ILE A 239 -5.98 4.13 9.83
N GLY A 240 -4.98 3.62 9.14
CA GLY A 240 -4.20 4.36 8.16
C GLY A 240 -2.70 4.25 8.36
N ALA A 241 -1.98 4.99 7.53
CA ALA A 241 -0.52 5.09 7.57
C ALA A 241 -0.11 6.56 7.40
N ARG A 242 1.05 6.92 7.92
CA ARG A 242 1.67 8.24 7.76
C ARG A 242 3.10 8.08 7.24
N PRO A 243 3.60 9.01 6.41
CA PRO A 243 4.99 8.98 5.95
C PRO A 243 5.99 8.89 7.11
N ALA A 244 6.97 7.99 7.01
CA ALA A 244 8.01 7.78 8.02
C ALA A 244 9.16 8.79 7.83
N THR A 245 8.88 10.07 8.04
CA THR A 245 9.76 11.21 7.73
C THR A 245 10.19 12.02 8.95
N GLY A 246 9.79 11.61 10.15
CA GLY A 246 10.09 12.33 11.39
C GLY A 246 11.59 12.60 11.63
N TRP A 247 12.45 11.69 11.15
CA TRP A 247 13.91 11.80 11.24
C TRP A 247 14.52 12.91 10.37
N LEU A 248 13.74 13.48 9.43
CA LEU A 248 14.14 14.58 8.56
C LEU A 248 13.94 15.97 9.21
N GLY A 249 13.45 16.03 10.44
CA GLY A 249 13.25 17.28 11.16
C GLY A 249 14.55 18.10 11.23
N GLY A 250 14.50 19.38 10.79
CA GLY A 250 15.66 20.27 10.77
C GLY A 250 16.70 20.01 9.68
N SER A 251 16.49 19.04 8.78
CA SER A 251 17.43 18.70 7.70
C SER A 251 17.45 19.69 6.54
N GLY A 252 16.39 20.50 6.37
CA GLY A 252 16.19 21.34 5.19
C GLY A 252 15.43 20.65 4.05
N VAL A 253 15.09 19.36 4.18
CA VAL A 253 14.17 18.68 3.24
C VAL A 253 12.77 19.26 3.42
N GLU A 254 12.16 19.74 2.34
CA GLU A 254 10.78 20.21 2.36
C GLU A 254 9.79 19.04 2.54
N LEU A 255 8.89 19.19 3.52
CA LEU A 255 7.78 18.29 3.75
C LEU A 255 6.45 18.95 3.37
N CYS A 256 5.50 18.17 2.87
CA CYS A 256 4.12 18.59 2.71
C CYS A 256 3.37 18.58 4.05
N ALA A 257 2.16 19.14 4.08
CA ALA A 257 1.33 19.21 5.30
C ALA A 257 0.96 17.84 5.88
N ASP A 258 0.93 16.80 5.03
CA ASP A 258 0.69 15.41 5.41
C ASP A 258 1.96 14.69 5.92
N GLY A 259 3.09 15.40 5.99
CA GLY A 259 4.39 14.88 6.41
C GLY A 259 5.17 14.16 5.30
N SER A 260 4.64 14.04 4.08
CA SER A 260 5.39 13.43 2.98
C SER A 260 6.53 14.32 2.50
N VAL A 261 7.61 13.73 2.01
CA VAL A 261 8.68 14.46 1.34
C VAL A 261 8.14 15.08 0.06
N ARG A 262 8.30 16.40 -0.08
CA ARG A 262 7.94 17.12 -1.30
C ARG A 262 8.98 16.86 -2.38
N ALA A 263 8.69 15.96 -3.29
CA ALA A 263 9.54 15.72 -4.46
C ALA A 263 9.02 16.43 -5.71
N ASP A 264 9.91 16.66 -6.67
CA ASP A 264 9.53 17.15 -8.01
C ASP A 264 9.08 15.98 -8.93
N GLU A 265 8.84 16.29 -10.21
CA GLU A 265 8.43 15.30 -11.20
C GLU A 265 9.51 14.28 -11.59
N ARG A 266 10.72 14.42 -11.05
CA ARG A 266 11.83 13.45 -11.17
C ARG A 266 12.22 12.84 -9.84
N LEU A 267 11.36 12.99 -8.83
CA LEU A 267 11.53 12.48 -7.47
C LEU A 267 12.74 13.08 -6.73
N ARG A 268 13.22 14.27 -7.13
CA ARG A 268 14.25 15.04 -6.43
C ARG A 268 13.59 15.83 -5.30
N THR A 269 14.27 15.97 -4.18
CA THR A 269 13.81 16.79 -3.06
C THR A 269 14.27 18.26 -3.22
N SER A 270 14.01 19.08 -2.20
CA SER A 270 14.51 20.46 -2.11
C SER A 270 16.04 20.55 -1.93
N LEU A 271 16.70 19.46 -1.57
CA LEU A 271 18.15 19.40 -1.38
C LEU A 271 18.83 18.76 -2.60
N PRO A 272 20.01 19.28 -3.01
CA PRO A 272 20.77 18.69 -4.10
C PRO A 272 21.19 17.25 -3.75
N ASP A 273 21.17 16.36 -4.74
CA ASP A 273 21.56 14.94 -4.63
C ASP A 273 20.75 14.13 -3.61
N VAL A 274 19.58 14.65 -3.18
CA VAL A 274 18.66 13.97 -2.28
C VAL A 274 17.33 13.71 -2.99
N TYR A 275 16.90 12.46 -3.01
CA TYR A 275 15.71 11.96 -3.71
C TYR A 275 14.74 11.32 -2.72
N ALA A 276 13.48 11.14 -3.11
CA ALA A 276 12.51 10.42 -2.29
C ALA A 276 11.62 9.51 -3.15
N VAL A 277 11.39 8.27 -2.70
CA VAL A 277 10.63 7.24 -3.43
C VAL A 277 9.70 6.46 -2.51
N GLY A 278 8.63 5.91 -3.07
CA GLY A 278 7.66 5.07 -2.36
C GLY A 278 6.73 5.85 -1.45
N ASP A 279 6.25 5.21 -0.36
CA ASP A 279 5.17 5.73 0.48
C ASP A 279 5.51 7.01 1.26
N CYS A 280 6.78 7.39 1.37
CA CYS A 280 7.20 8.63 2.04
C CYS A 280 7.22 9.85 1.12
N ALA A 281 7.11 9.68 -0.20
CA ALA A 281 7.29 10.72 -1.20
C ALA A 281 5.98 11.13 -1.87
N SER A 282 5.75 12.44 -1.99
CA SER A 282 4.70 12.98 -2.86
C SER A 282 5.32 13.70 -4.05
N PHE A 283 4.67 13.61 -5.21
CA PHE A 283 5.15 14.14 -6.47
C PHE A 283 4.02 14.77 -7.28
N PRO A 284 4.28 15.78 -8.14
CA PRO A 284 3.26 16.36 -9.01
C PRO A 284 2.91 15.39 -10.14
N SER A 285 1.63 15.30 -10.46
CA SER A 285 1.12 14.57 -11.62
C SER A 285 0.50 15.54 -12.61
N ALA A 286 1.05 15.62 -13.81
CA ALA A 286 0.48 16.38 -14.89
C ALA A 286 -0.83 15.74 -15.41
N ARG A 287 -0.91 14.41 -15.34
CA ARG A 287 -2.07 13.61 -15.73
C ARG A 287 -3.31 13.95 -14.90
N TYR A 288 -3.14 14.13 -13.60
CA TYR A 288 -4.25 14.37 -12.67
C TYR A 288 -4.38 15.84 -12.27
N GLY A 289 -3.38 16.68 -12.57
CA GLY A 289 -3.37 18.11 -12.24
C GLY A 289 -3.15 18.42 -10.78
N GLU A 290 -2.66 17.47 -10.01
CA GLU A 290 -2.46 17.59 -8.56
C GLU A 290 -1.21 16.85 -8.09
N ARG A 291 -0.84 17.04 -6.82
CA ARG A 291 0.24 16.29 -6.19
C ARG A 291 -0.31 14.98 -5.62
N LEU A 292 0.36 13.87 -5.90
CA LEU A 292 -0.02 12.55 -5.44
C LEU A 292 0.88 12.07 -4.30
N LEU A 293 0.29 11.49 -3.28
CA LEU A 293 0.93 10.64 -2.28
C LEU A 293 0.31 9.24 -2.41
N ILE A 294 1.10 8.26 -2.84
CA ILE A 294 0.60 6.94 -3.19
C ILE A 294 1.26 5.88 -2.32
N HIS A 295 0.49 5.31 -1.40
CA HIS A 295 0.91 4.25 -0.48
C HIS A 295 0.64 2.85 -1.06
N HIS A 296 1.13 2.61 -2.29
CA HIS A 296 0.89 1.34 -2.99
C HIS A 296 2.18 0.72 -3.49
N TRP A 297 2.18 -0.59 -3.53
CA TRP A 297 3.31 -1.41 -3.99
C TRP A 297 3.86 -0.98 -5.36
N ASP A 298 2.99 -0.73 -6.34
CA ASP A 298 3.37 -0.33 -7.70
C ASP A 298 4.19 0.97 -7.71
N ASN A 299 3.84 1.94 -6.84
CA ASN A 299 4.60 3.18 -6.67
C ASN A 299 6.01 2.94 -6.11
N ALA A 300 6.11 2.12 -5.04
CA ALA A 300 7.38 1.75 -4.44
C ALA A 300 8.27 0.91 -5.39
N PHE A 301 7.66 0.20 -6.33
CA PHE A 301 8.35 -0.59 -7.34
C PHE A 301 8.85 0.24 -8.52
N ARG A 302 8.08 1.23 -9.00
CA ARG A 302 8.35 1.99 -10.24
C ARG A 302 9.21 3.23 -10.03
N GLY A 303 8.95 4.01 -8.98
CA GLY A 303 9.66 5.28 -8.71
C GLY A 303 11.19 5.14 -8.69
N PRO A 304 11.76 4.07 -8.13
CA PRO A 304 13.19 3.83 -8.09
C PRO A 304 13.93 3.92 -9.43
N ALA A 305 13.32 3.44 -10.51
CA ALA A 305 13.95 3.48 -11.84
C ALA A 305 14.20 4.91 -12.33
N THR A 306 13.28 5.85 -12.05
CA THR A 306 13.46 7.28 -12.39
C THR A 306 14.64 7.88 -11.65
N VAL A 307 14.77 7.59 -10.35
CA VAL A 307 15.86 8.09 -9.51
C VAL A 307 17.20 7.48 -9.93
N ALA A 308 17.24 6.18 -10.17
CA ALA A 308 18.45 5.48 -10.58
C ALA A 308 18.99 5.99 -11.93
N ALA A 309 18.09 6.19 -12.91
CA ALA A 309 18.46 6.76 -14.20
C ALA A 309 19.03 8.18 -14.06
N HIS A 310 18.46 9.00 -13.15
CA HIS A 310 18.94 10.34 -12.89
C HIS A 310 20.34 10.33 -12.24
N ILE A 311 20.56 9.48 -11.25
CA ILE A 311 21.86 9.35 -10.55
C ILE A 311 22.94 8.83 -11.51
N ALA A 312 22.65 7.77 -12.27
CA ALA A 312 23.62 7.10 -13.11
C ALA A 312 24.01 7.90 -14.36
N ARG A 313 23.05 8.61 -14.94
CA ARG A 313 23.26 9.28 -16.24
C ARG A 313 23.49 10.79 -16.11
N CYS A 314 23.36 11.39 -14.93
CA CYS A 314 23.41 12.85 -14.70
C CYS A 314 22.52 13.63 -15.68
N ALA A 315 21.35 13.10 -16.06
CA ALA A 315 20.66 13.57 -17.23
C ALA A 315 19.43 14.43 -16.88
N GLU A 316 19.43 15.67 -17.37
CA GLU A 316 18.21 16.49 -17.49
C GLU A 316 17.14 15.81 -18.37
N GLU A 317 17.55 14.84 -19.20
CA GLU A 317 16.72 14.04 -20.11
C GLU A 317 16.00 12.87 -19.42
N THR A 318 16.16 12.68 -18.09
CA THR A 318 15.46 11.61 -17.36
C THR A 318 13.95 11.82 -17.49
N PRO A 319 13.19 10.78 -17.88
CA PRO A 319 11.73 10.89 -17.99
C PRO A 319 11.08 11.31 -16.67
N VAL A 320 10.03 12.14 -16.77
CA VAL A 320 9.21 12.50 -15.63
C VAL A 320 8.48 11.28 -15.07
N TYR A 321 8.33 11.25 -13.75
CA TYR A 321 7.60 10.22 -13.05
C TYR A 321 6.12 10.61 -12.92
N ASP A 322 5.29 10.11 -13.83
CA ASP A 322 3.84 10.35 -13.82
C ASP A 322 3.08 9.06 -14.20
N PRO A 323 3.19 8.00 -13.38
CA PRO A 323 2.57 6.71 -13.66
C PRO A 323 1.05 6.78 -13.52
N VAL A 324 0.36 5.81 -14.11
CA VAL A 324 -1.01 5.45 -13.71
C VAL A 324 -0.91 4.63 -12.44
N PRO A 325 -1.36 5.15 -11.28
CA PRO A 325 -1.33 4.39 -10.03
C PRO A 325 -2.07 3.08 -10.16
N TYR A 326 -1.57 2.05 -9.46
CA TYR A 326 -2.20 0.74 -9.44
C TYR A 326 -2.07 0.11 -8.06
N PHE A 327 -3.14 -0.53 -7.59
CA PHE A 327 -3.09 -1.44 -6.45
C PHE A 327 -4.14 -2.55 -6.58
N TRP A 328 -4.03 -3.53 -5.71
CA TRP A 328 -5.02 -4.59 -5.57
C TRP A 328 -5.29 -4.90 -4.10
N SER A 329 -6.44 -5.51 -3.85
CA SER A 329 -6.81 -6.03 -2.54
C SER A 329 -7.57 -7.34 -2.72
N GLU A 330 -7.34 -8.27 -1.80
CA GLU A 330 -8.07 -9.53 -1.71
C GLU A 330 -8.86 -9.52 -0.42
N GLN A 331 -10.18 -9.50 -0.52
CA GLN A 331 -11.04 -9.41 0.63
C GLN A 331 -12.36 -10.15 0.39
N PHE A 332 -12.79 -10.92 1.37
CA PHE A 332 -14.06 -11.66 1.36
C PHE A 332 -14.23 -12.55 0.10
N GLY A 333 -13.15 -13.22 -0.33
CA GLY A 333 -13.13 -14.03 -1.55
C GLY A 333 -13.23 -13.26 -2.86
N ARG A 334 -13.07 -11.93 -2.84
CA ARG A 334 -13.13 -11.06 -4.00
C ARG A 334 -11.76 -10.46 -4.30
N PHE A 335 -11.39 -10.44 -5.57
CA PHE A 335 -10.18 -9.78 -6.05
C PHE A 335 -10.53 -8.40 -6.62
N LEU A 336 -10.09 -7.38 -5.91
CA LEU A 336 -10.28 -5.98 -6.27
C LEU A 336 -9.00 -5.44 -6.90
N GLN A 337 -9.13 -4.71 -7.99
CA GLN A 337 -8.02 -4.03 -8.66
C GLN A 337 -8.43 -2.61 -9.01
N TYR A 338 -7.57 -1.67 -8.70
CA TYR A 338 -7.79 -0.27 -8.98
C TYR A 338 -6.65 0.30 -9.81
N ALA A 339 -6.97 1.06 -10.85
CA ALA A 339 -6.00 1.79 -11.65
C ALA A 339 -6.44 3.24 -11.82
N GLY A 340 -5.47 4.14 -11.80
CA GLY A 340 -5.72 5.58 -11.94
C GLY A 340 -5.85 6.31 -10.62
N HIS A 341 -6.39 7.52 -10.70
CA HIS A 341 -6.68 8.37 -9.54
C HIS A 341 -7.95 9.17 -9.81
N HIS A 342 -8.85 9.21 -8.83
CA HIS A 342 -10.06 10.02 -8.87
C HIS A 342 -9.96 11.13 -7.80
N SER A 343 -10.40 12.33 -8.14
CA SER A 343 -10.31 13.51 -7.26
C SER A 343 -11.67 13.98 -6.75
N GLY A 344 -12.74 13.35 -7.19
CA GLY A 344 -14.13 13.77 -6.89
C GLY A 344 -14.75 14.61 -8.00
N GLY A 345 -16.06 14.54 -8.11
CA GLY A 345 -16.85 15.23 -9.14
C GLY A 345 -16.85 14.52 -10.51
N GLU A 346 -16.17 13.38 -10.66
CA GLU A 346 -16.23 12.58 -11.87
C GLU A 346 -17.56 11.85 -12.00
N ARG A 347 -17.98 11.66 -13.28
CA ARG A 347 -19.11 10.78 -13.59
C ARG A 347 -18.73 9.33 -13.39
N LEU A 348 -19.51 8.61 -12.56
CA LEU A 348 -19.37 7.15 -12.42
C LEU A 348 -20.11 6.43 -13.56
N VAL A 349 -19.43 5.48 -14.18
CA VAL A 349 -20.02 4.58 -15.18
C VAL A 349 -19.83 3.14 -14.70
N TRP A 350 -20.93 2.51 -14.30
CA TRP A 350 -20.96 1.15 -13.82
C TRP A 350 -21.00 0.15 -14.98
N ARG A 351 -20.33 -0.98 -14.81
CA ARG A 351 -20.28 -2.12 -15.73
C ARG A 351 -20.58 -3.39 -14.96
N GLY A 352 -21.75 -3.95 -15.18
CA GLY A 352 -22.27 -5.07 -14.41
C GLY A 352 -23.03 -4.62 -13.17
N ASP A 353 -23.50 -5.59 -12.38
CA ASP A 353 -24.29 -5.35 -11.17
C ASP A 353 -23.36 -5.29 -9.95
N PRO A 354 -23.30 -4.16 -9.20
CA PRO A 354 -22.49 -4.06 -7.99
C PRO A 354 -22.93 -4.98 -6.85
N ALA A 355 -24.16 -5.52 -6.87
CA ALA A 355 -24.59 -6.56 -5.95
C ALA A 355 -24.07 -7.96 -6.35
N GLY A 356 -23.55 -8.11 -7.56
CA GLY A 356 -22.98 -9.34 -8.05
C GLY A 356 -21.52 -9.55 -7.64
N VAL A 357 -20.96 -10.68 -8.05
CA VAL A 357 -19.58 -11.07 -7.74
C VAL A 357 -18.54 -10.47 -8.70
N SER A 358 -18.97 -9.89 -9.82
CA SER A 358 -18.09 -9.40 -10.89
C SER A 358 -18.64 -8.14 -11.56
N TRP A 359 -17.99 -7.02 -11.30
CA TRP A 359 -18.38 -5.71 -11.81
C TRP A 359 -17.17 -4.79 -11.89
N SER A 360 -17.31 -3.66 -12.60
CA SER A 360 -16.33 -2.58 -12.57
C SER A 360 -17.02 -1.23 -12.59
N VAL A 361 -16.31 -0.19 -12.14
CA VAL A 361 -16.75 1.20 -12.21
C VAL A 361 -15.64 2.06 -12.76
N CYS A 362 -15.98 2.91 -13.72
CA CYS A 362 -15.10 3.88 -14.35
C CYS A 362 -15.41 5.29 -13.82
N TRP A 363 -14.37 6.08 -13.56
CA TRP A 363 -14.47 7.52 -13.28
C TRP A 363 -14.14 8.30 -14.55
N LEU A 364 -15.08 9.13 -14.99
CA LEU A 364 -14.92 9.96 -16.18
C LEU A 364 -14.92 11.44 -15.79
N ARG A 365 -13.82 12.14 -16.09
CA ARG A 365 -13.71 13.60 -15.99
C ARG A 365 -13.78 14.18 -17.40
N ASP A 366 -14.83 14.96 -17.68
CA ASP A 366 -15.10 15.50 -19.03
C ASP A 366 -15.07 14.43 -20.13
N GLY A 367 -15.54 13.22 -19.81
CA GLY A 367 -15.53 12.07 -20.70
C GLY A 367 -14.20 11.32 -20.79
N VAL A 368 -13.12 11.80 -20.18
CA VAL A 368 -11.82 11.10 -20.11
C VAL A 368 -11.80 10.14 -18.94
N LEU A 369 -11.36 8.91 -19.19
CA LEU A 369 -11.19 7.91 -18.14
C LEU A 369 -10.00 8.27 -17.22
N THR A 370 -10.26 8.57 -15.94
CA THR A 370 -9.25 8.93 -14.95
C THR A 370 -8.92 7.79 -14.00
N ALA A 371 -9.92 6.96 -13.66
CA ALA A 371 -9.74 5.82 -12.79
C ALA A 371 -10.71 4.68 -13.12
N LEU A 372 -10.38 3.47 -12.67
CA LEU A 372 -11.20 2.28 -12.79
C LEU A 372 -10.98 1.37 -11.58
N LEU A 373 -12.08 0.94 -10.95
CA LEU A 373 -12.10 -0.17 -9.99
C LEU A 373 -12.75 -1.38 -10.66
N ALA A 374 -12.09 -2.52 -10.56
CA ALA A 374 -12.59 -3.80 -11.07
C ALA A 374 -12.66 -4.82 -9.93
N VAL A 375 -13.80 -5.46 -9.75
CA VAL A 375 -14.02 -6.59 -8.86
C VAL A 375 -14.24 -7.81 -9.72
N GLY A 376 -13.30 -8.77 -9.70
CA GLY A 376 -13.38 -9.97 -10.53
C GLY A 376 -13.39 -9.71 -12.05
N ARG A 377 -12.91 -8.55 -12.52
CA ARG A 377 -12.89 -8.16 -13.95
C ARG A 377 -11.50 -7.76 -14.46
N PRO A 378 -10.54 -8.68 -14.48
CA PRO A 378 -9.15 -8.36 -14.84
C PRO A 378 -8.99 -7.83 -16.28
N ARG A 379 -9.89 -8.23 -17.19
CA ARG A 379 -9.89 -7.73 -18.58
C ARG A 379 -10.26 -6.24 -18.66
N ASP A 380 -11.25 -5.81 -17.87
CA ASP A 380 -11.65 -4.39 -17.81
C ASP A 380 -10.52 -3.57 -17.22
N LEU A 381 -9.85 -4.08 -16.17
CA LEU A 381 -8.69 -3.41 -15.60
C LEU A 381 -7.56 -3.24 -16.62
N ALA A 382 -7.15 -4.31 -17.28
CA ALA A 382 -6.04 -4.26 -18.25
C ALA A 382 -6.32 -3.28 -19.40
N GLN A 383 -7.58 -3.23 -19.88
CA GLN A 383 -8.00 -2.29 -20.90
C GLN A 383 -8.09 -0.87 -20.35
N GLY A 384 -8.69 -0.71 -19.16
CA GLY A 384 -8.87 0.57 -18.50
C GLY A 384 -7.52 1.27 -18.22
N ARG A 385 -6.55 0.52 -17.71
CA ARG A 385 -5.20 1.07 -17.46
C ARG A 385 -4.58 1.66 -18.72
N ARG A 386 -4.64 0.95 -19.86
CA ARG A 386 -4.15 1.46 -21.16
C ARG A 386 -4.94 2.67 -21.67
N LEU A 387 -6.23 2.74 -21.36
CA LEU A 387 -7.08 3.88 -21.73
C LEU A 387 -6.73 5.12 -20.89
N ILE A 388 -6.48 4.93 -19.58
CA ILE A 388 -6.02 6.00 -18.67
C ILE A 388 -4.64 6.51 -19.12
N GLU A 389 -3.71 5.60 -19.47
CA GLU A 389 -2.38 5.96 -19.97
C GLU A 389 -2.44 6.89 -21.19
N ARG A 390 -3.45 6.71 -22.06
CA ARG A 390 -3.66 7.48 -23.29
C ARG A 390 -4.59 8.68 -23.11
N ALA A 391 -5.08 8.94 -21.89
CA ALA A 391 -6.12 9.93 -21.60
C ALA A 391 -7.33 9.77 -22.54
N ALA A 392 -7.78 8.54 -22.76
CA ALA A 392 -8.84 8.23 -23.72
C ALA A 392 -10.20 8.73 -23.23
N ARG A 393 -10.95 9.34 -24.16
CA ARG A 393 -12.37 9.66 -23.96
C ARG A 393 -13.20 8.43 -24.21
N LEU A 394 -14.23 8.21 -23.37
CA LEU A 394 -15.14 7.10 -23.51
C LEU A 394 -16.55 7.58 -23.81
N ASP A 395 -17.25 6.84 -24.66
CA ASP A 395 -18.71 6.86 -24.74
C ASP A 395 -19.27 6.19 -23.49
N PRO A 396 -20.00 6.91 -22.61
CA PRO A 396 -20.48 6.36 -21.35
C PRO A 396 -21.50 5.22 -21.51
N GLU A 397 -22.32 5.22 -22.58
CA GLU A 397 -23.33 4.18 -22.82
C GLU A 397 -22.63 2.87 -23.22
N ARG A 398 -21.67 2.96 -24.14
CA ARG A 398 -20.86 1.79 -24.54
C ARG A 398 -19.96 1.32 -23.40
N ALA A 399 -19.44 2.25 -22.61
CA ALA A 399 -18.65 1.90 -21.42
C ALA A 399 -19.49 1.19 -20.36
N ALA A 400 -20.76 1.51 -20.21
CA ALA A 400 -21.66 0.85 -19.26
C ALA A 400 -22.03 -0.58 -19.64
N ASP A 401 -22.01 -0.93 -20.91
CA ASP A 401 -22.35 -2.27 -21.38
C ASP A 401 -21.24 -3.28 -21.08
N PRO A 402 -21.43 -4.24 -20.14
CA PRO A 402 -20.39 -5.19 -19.78
C PRO A 402 -20.11 -6.25 -20.87
N SER A 403 -20.94 -6.36 -21.88
CA SER A 403 -20.74 -7.25 -23.04
C SER A 403 -19.78 -6.63 -24.08
N VAL A 404 -19.67 -5.31 -24.11
CA VAL A 404 -18.75 -4.56 -24.99
C VAL A 404 -17.37 -4.49 -24.34
N PRO A 405 -16.28 -4.88 -25.01
CA PRO A 405 -14.93 -4.68 -24.47
C PRO A 405 -14.69 -3.18 -24.16
N LEU A 406 -14.18 -2.87 -22.96
CA LEU A 406 -14.01 -1.46 -22.52
C LEU A 406 -13.19 -0.62 -23.51
N LYS A 407 -12.17 -1.23 -24.14
CA LYS A 407 -11.37 -0.57 -25.19
C LYS A 407 -12.19 -0.09 -26.39
N SER A 408 -13.32 -0.74 -26.66
CA SER A 408 -14.21 -0.39 -27.80
C SER A 408 -15.15 0.76 -27.46
N ALA A 409 -15.21 1.20 -26.19
CA ALA A 409 -15.96 2.40 -25.80
C ALA A 409 -15.18 3.70 -26.01
N ALA A 410 -13.90 3.61 -26.39
CA ALA A 410 -13.10 4.81 -26.75
C ALA A 410 -13.64 5.50 -27.99
N VAL A 411 -13.67 6.84 -27.99
CA VAL A 411 -14.17 7.72 -29.04
C VAL A 411 -13.10 8.71 -29.48
#